data_71143f694dbf26e834ceb0b1681bfc1d
#
_entry.id   71143f694dbf26e834ceb0b1681bfc1d
#
_cell.length_a   1.000
_cell.length_b   1.000
_cell.length_c   1.000
_cell.angle_alpha   90.00
_cell.angle_beta   90.00
_cell.angle_gamma   90.00
#
_symmetry.space_group_name_H-M   'P 1'
#
loop_
_entity.id
_entity.type
_entity.pdbx_description
1 polymer ?
#
loop_
_entity_poly.entity_id
_entity_poly.type
_entity_poly.pdbx_seq_one_letter_code
_entity_poly.pdbx_strand_id
1 'polypeptide(L)'
;TSVLSVKAENYPYRSDYLWLTVPDHADWLYKTGEQAKVEVSFYKYGIPRDGEVNYEIGDDMLKADKQGSFRLKNGRAIVNMGTRKTPGFRDLRLFYKLDGKTYQHHIKVGFSVDKIQPYTQEPKDFDAFWQQAKDELKNVPLSYTKELAKEYCTDKIDCYLVKLQIDKKGHAMYGYLFYPKNAKQGSHPVVLTPPGAGIKTIKEPMRNKYYAENGFIRFEIEIHGLDPRIPTETFNEISRGFNDANGGYLANGLEDKNRYYMKHVYQGLVRCIDFLTSLPEWDGKNVAVQGGSQGGALAIIAAGLDKRVTQCVANHPALSDMAGYAEKGRTGGYPHFNKYHEILKNKDCLNTMAYYDVVNFARKVKAPTYLTWGYNDNTCPPTTSYAVWNTLKCKKEALLTPINEHWTTPDTNYLQMVWIKEHLVK
;
A
#
# COMPACT_ATOMS: atom_id res chain seq x y z
N THR A 1 -1.95 -17.61 -43.31
CA THR A 1 -2.73 -17.81 -42.08
C THR A 1 -1.78 -17.74 -40.89
N SER A 2 -1.68 -16.55 -40.24
CA SER A 2 -0.92 -16.41 -39.01
C SER A 2 -1.66 -17.15 -37.89
N VAL A 3 -1.03 -18.19 -37.38
CA VAL A 3 -1.50 -18.83 -36.14
C VAL A 3 -1.27 -17.81 -35.00
N LEU A 4 -2.35 -17.22 -34.53
CA LEU A 4 -2.33 -16.44 -33.27
C LEU A 4 -1.95 -17.41 -32.15
N SER A 5 -0.69 -17.34 -31.70
CA SER A 5 -0.28 -18.07 -30.52
C SER A 5 -0.94 -17.41 -29.33
N VAL A 6 -1.97 -18.02 -28.80
CA VAL A 6 -2.54 -17.63 -27.51
C VAL A 6 -1.49 -17.92 -26.44
N LYS A 7 -0.92 -16.88 -25.85
CA LYS A 7 0.00 -17.04 -24.72
C LYS A 7 -0.75 -17.68 -23.55
N ALA A 8 -0.29 -18.83 -23.09
CA ALA A 8 -0.87 -19.55 -21.95
C ALA A 8 -0.75 -18.80 -20.60
N GLU A 9 -0.08 -17.66 -20.59
CA GLU A 9 0.21 -16.87 -19.37
C GLU A 9 -1.05 -16.37 -18.65
N ASN A 10 -2.13 -16.16 -19.38
CA ASN A 10 -3.41 -15.68 -18.83
C ASN A 10 -4.47 -16.75 -18.65
N TYR A 11 -4.11 -18.03 -18.77
CA TYR A 11 -5.06 -19.10 -18.60
C TYR A 11 -5.40 -19.29 -17.11
N PRO A 12 -6.69 -19.24 -16.72
CA PRO A 12 -7.06 -19.23 -15.31
C PRO A 12 -6.75 -20.52 -14.57
N TYR A 13 -6.58 -21.62 -15.27
CA TYR A 13 -6.36 -22.96 -14.70
C TYR A 13 -4.89 -23.42 -14.76
N ARG A 14 -3.94 -22.51 -14.64
CA ARG A 14 -2.51 -22.87 -14.54
C ARG A 14 -2.12 -23.46 -13.17
N SER A 15 -3.06 -23.67 -12.29
CA SER A 15 -2.85 -24.33 -11.01
C SER A 15 -3.49 -25.72 -11.02
N ASP A 16 -2.87 -26.67 -10.33
CA ASP A 16 -3.42 -28.01 -10.15
C ASP A 16 -4.70 -28.03 -9.31
N TYR A 17 -4.96 -26.96 -8.57
CA TYR A 17 -6.13 -26.85 -7.71
C TYR A 17 -6.74 -25.45 -7.77
N LEU A 18 -8.00 -25.40 -7.38
CA LEU A 18 -8.76 -24.16 -7.34
C LEU A 18 -9.72 -24.19 -6.16
N TRP A 19 -9.65 -23.18 -5.33
CA TRP A 19 -10.68 -22.85 -4.36
C TRP A 19 -11.64 -21.82 -4.96
N LEU A 20 -12.94 -22.01 -4.75
CA LEU A 20 -13.93 -20.98 -4.98
C LEU A 20 -14.68 -20.71 -3.69
N THR A 21 -14.71 -19.45 -3.30
CA THR A 21 -15.45 -18.98 -2.13
C THR A 21 -16.36 -17.83 -2.57
N VAL A 22 -17.66 -18.07 -2.53
CA VAL A 22 -18.67 -17.15 -3.07
C VAL A 22 -19.66 -16.78 -1.95
N PRO A 23 -19.56 -15.54 -1.43
CA PRO A 23 -20.53 -15.04 -0.47
C PRO A 23 -21.93 -14.93 -1.08
N ASP A 24 -22.95 -15.04 -0.25
CA ASP A 24 -24.36 -14.86 -0.67
C ASP A 24 -24.71 -13.39 -0.96
N HIS A 25 -23.83 -12.43 -0.62
CA HIS A 25 -23.89 -11.07 -1.13
C HIS A 25 -22.76 -10.85 -2.16
N ALA A 26 -23.11 -10.40 -3.35
CA ALA A 26 -22.21 -10.27 -4.47
C ALA A 26 -21.04 -9.29 -4.23
N ASP A 27 -21.24 -8.29 -3.38
CA ASP A 27 -20.24 -7.30 -2.99
C ASP A 27 -19.37 -7.71 -1.78
N TRP A 28 -19.64 -8.89 -1.19
CA TRP A 28 -19.02 -9.42 0.02
C TRP A 28 -19.30 -8.58 1.27
N LEU A 29 -20.33 -7.77 1.26
CA LEU A 29 -20.65 -6.83 2.31
C LEU A 29 -22.03 -7.10 2.93
N TYR A 30 -22.11 -6.90 4.24
CA TYR A 30 -23.27 -7.16 5.09
C TYR A 30 -23.48 -5.99 6.03
N LYS A 31 -24.66 -5.90 6.61
CA LYS A 31 -24.91 -5.05 7.77
C LYS A 31 -24.53 -5.80 9.05
N THR A 32 -24.12 -5.07 10.08
CA THR A 32 -23.95 -5.66 11.42
C THR A 32 -25.24 -6.37 11.84
N GLY A 33 -25.09 -7.59 12.36
CA GLY A 33 -26.23 -8.46 12.72
C GLY A 33 -26.67 -9.42 11.62
N GLU A 34 -26.37 -9.17 10.35
CA GLU A 34 -26.67 -10.12 9.26
C GLU A 34 -25.74 -11.33 9.32
N GLN A 35 -26.25 -12.49 8.92
CA GLN A 35 -25.46 -13.71 8.81
C GLN A 35 -24.85 -13.81 7.42
N ALA A 36 -23.53 -13.96 7.36
CA ALA A 36 -22.80 -14.15 6.11
C ALA A 36 -22.67 -15.65 5.80
N LYS A 37 -23.16 -16.07 4.64
CA LYS A 37 -23.03 -17.45 4.16
C LYS A 37 -22.13 -17.46 2.94
N VAL A 38 -21.22 -18.43 2.91
CA VAL A 38 -20.23 -18.58 1.83
C VAL A 38 -20.32 -19.98 1.24
N GLU A 39 -20.52 -20.06 -0.06
CA GLU A 39 -20.38 -21.31 -0.79
C GLU A 39 -18.92 -21.58 -1.02
N VAL A 40 -18.43 -22.73 -0.56
CA VAL A 40 -17.04 -23.19 -0.70
C VAL A 40 -16.98 -24.34 -1.68
N SER A 41 -16.10 -24.26 -2.65
CA SER A 41 -15.82 -25.35 -3.61
C SER A 41 -14.32 -25.57 -3.71
N PHE A 42 -13.94 -26.84 -3.93
CA PHE A 42 -12.56 -27.20 -4.18
C PHE A 42 -12.46 -28.13 -5.39
N TYR A 43 -11.54 -27.82 -6.29
CA TYR A 43 -11.26 -28.58 -7.50
C TYR A 43 -9.79 -28.96 -7.53
N LYS A 44 -9.49 -30.20 -7.95
CA LYS A 44 -8.13 -30.62 -8.29
C LYS A 44 -8.14 -31.15 -9.72
N TYR A 45 -7.23 -30.66 -10.54
CA TYR A 45 -7.19 -30.94 -12.01
C TYR A 45 -8.53 -30.64 -12.69
N GLY A 46 -9.25 -29.62 -12.21
CA GLY A 46 -10.57 -29.28 -12.72
C GLY A 46 -11.71 -30.22 -12.27
N ILE A 47 -11.43 -31.19 -11.41
CA ILE A 47 -12.41 -32.17 -10.93
C ILE A 47 -12.86 -31.77 -9.51
N PRO A 48 -14.17 -31.63 -9.26
CA PRO A 48 -14.69 -31.37 -7.92
C PRO A 48 -14.26 -32.46 -6.93
N ARG A 49 -13.90 -32.08 -5.74
CA ARG A 49 -13.47 -33.03 -4.68
C ARG A 49 -14.41 -32.97 -3.49
N ASP A 50 -14.69 -34.15 -2.98
CA ASP A 50 -15.45 -34.35 -1.74
C ASP A 50 -14.50 -34.56 -0.56
N GLY A 51 -15.02 -34.46 0.64
CA GLY A 51 -14.29 -34.75 1.85
C GLY A 51 -14.45 -33.68 2.91
N GLU A 52 -13.75 -33.88 4.01
CA GLU A 52 -13.83 -32.99 5.18
C GLU A 52 -12.86 -31.81 5.04
N VAL A 53 -13.37 -30.61 5.30
CA VAL A 53 -12.61 -29.37 5.37
C VAL A 53 -12.67 -28.87 6.81
N ASN A 54 -11.52 -28.64 7.42
CA ASN A 54 -11.44 -27.96 8.70
C ASN A 54 -11.44 -26.45 8.49
N TYR A 55 -12.07 -25.72 9.38
CA TYR A 55 -12.14 -24.28 9.30
C TYR A 55 -11.91 -23.58 10.63
N GLU A 56 -11.44 -22.37 10.54
CA GLU A 56 -11.40 -21.38 11.61
C GLU A 56 -12.14 -20.12 11.14
N ILE A 57 -12.84 -19.46 12.05
CA ILE A 57 -13.44 -18.15 11.80
C ILE A 57 -12.97 -17.22 12.90
N GLY A 58 -12.52 -16.05 12.50
CA GLY A 58 -12.11 -14.98 13.42
C GLY A 58 -12.31 -13.61 12.82
N ASP A 59 -12.15 -12.60 13.63
CA ASP A 59 -12.11 -11.23 13.12
C ASP A 59 -10.83 -10.99 12.35
N ASP A 60 -10.87 -10.02 11.45
CA ASP A 60 -9.75 -9.66 10.57
C ASP A 60 -8.43 -9.53 11.34
N MET A 61 -7.41 -10.31 10.95
CA MET A 61 -6.08 -10.36 11.56
C MET A 61 -6.02 -10.85 13.01
N LEU A 62 -7.10 -11.33 13.58
CA LEU A 62 -7.17 -11.78 14.97
C LEU A 62 -7.29 -13.31 15.06
N LYS A 63 -7.09 -13.84 16.26
CA LYS A 63 -7.25 -15.27 16.51
C LYS A 63 -8.67 -15.72 16.24
N ALA A 64 -8.82 -16.95 15.79
CA ALA A 64 -10.12 -17.57 15.61
C ALA A 64 -10.91 -17.59 16.93
N ASP A 65 -12.19 -17.26 16.85
CA ASP A 65 -13.15 -17.42 17.93
C ASP A 65 -14.09 -18.60 17.71
N LYS A 66 -14.06 -19.20 16.52
CA LYS A 66 -14.82 -20.39 16.17
C LYS A 66 -13.96 -21.33 15.33
N GLN A 67 -14.09 -22.64 15.60
CA GLN A 67 -13.44 -23.72 14.83
C GLN A 67 -14.44 -24.83 14.58
N GLY A 68 -14.25 -25.57 13.50
CA GLY A 68 -15.08 -26.70 13.17
C GLY A 68 -14.67 -27.38 11.89
N SER A 69 -15.56 -28.20 11.38
CA SER A 69 -15.38 -28.87 10.08
C SER A 69 -16.73 -28.92 9.35
N PHE A 70 -16.65 -29.06 8.05
CA PHE A 70 -17.78 -29.34 7.17
C PHE A 70 -17.35 -30.30 6.07
N ARG A 71 -18.32 -30.88 5.38
CA ARG A 71 -18.06 -31.83 4.33
C ARG A 71 -18.46 -31.31 2.97
N LEU A 72 -17.51 -31.34 2.03
CA LEU A 72 -17.78 -31.10 0.62
C LEU A 72 -18.55 -32.28 0.05
N LYS A 73 -19.67 -32.00 -0.60
CA LYS A 73 -20.47 -32.95 -1.37
C LYS A 73 -20.64 -32.44 -2.79
N ASN A 74 -20.25 -33.24 -3.77
CA ASN A 74 -20.15 -32.80 -5.17
C ASN A 74 -19.26 -31.55 -5.30
N GLY A 75 -18.17 -31.52 -4.51
CA GLY A 75 -17.21 -30.44 -4.45
C GLY A 75 -17.69 -29.15 -3.80
N ARG A 76 -18.84 -29.13 -3.12
CA ARG A 76 -19.48 -27.90 -2.59
C ARG A 76 -19.95 -28.06 -1.16
N ALA A 77 -19.94 -26.95 -0.42
CA ALA A 77 -20.60 -26.79 0.88
C ALA A 77 -20.96 -25.32 1.10
N ILE A 78 -21.94 -25.08 1.97
CA ILE A 78 -22.27 -23.71 2.43
C ILE A 78 -21.85 -23.59 3.89
N VAL A 79 -21.05 -22.56 4.18
CA VAL A 79 -20.55 -22.26 5.53
C VAL A 79 -21.15 -20.96 6.01
N ASN A 80 -21.74 -20.99 7.21
CA ASN A 80 -22.21 -19.77 7.87
C ASN A 80 -21.03 -19.17 8.67
N MET A 81 -20.54 -18.02 8.23
CA MET A 81 -19.47 -17.29 8.92
C MET A 81 -19.94 -16.54 10.17
N GLY A 82 -21.25 -16.52 10.41
CA GLY A 82 -21.82 -15.72 11.49
C GLY A 82 -21.96 -14.25 11.12
N THR A 83 -21.81 -13.41 12.11
CA THR A 83 -22.00 -11.96 11.98
C THR A 83 -21.02 -11.18 12.84
N ARG A 84 -21.05 -9.87 12.71
CA ARG A 84 -20.39 -8.94 13.66
C ARG A 84 -21.44 -8.01 14.27
N LYS A 85 -21.23 -7.65 15.54
CA LYS A 85 -22.04 -6.65 16.26
C LYS A 85 -21.55 -5.22 16.00
N THR A 86 -20.27 -5.08 15.59
CA THR A 86 -19.61 -3.81 15.32
C THR A 86 -19.01 -3.81 13.91
N PRO A 87 -18.83 -2.64 13.28
CA PRO A 87 -18.23 -2.56 11.95
C PRO A 87 -16.85 -3.23 11.88
N GLY A 88 -16.58 -3.96 10.79
CA GLY A 88 -15.31 -4.64 10.60
C GLY A 88 -15.43 -5.85 9.67
N PHE A 89 -14.38 -6.65 9.59
CA PHE A 89 -14.30 -7.84 8.74
C PHE A 89 -14.18 -9.11 9.56
N ARG A 90 -14.75 -10.20 9.02
CA ARG A 90 -14.54 -11.58 9.51
C ARG A 90 -13.81 -12.39 8.45
N ASP A 91 -13.00 -13.32 8.89
CA ASP A 91 -12.12 -14.14 8.07
C ASP A 91 -12.48 -15.63 8.26
N LEU A 92 -12.84 -16.30 7.17
CA LEU A 92 -13.02 -17.75 7.10
C LEU A 92 -11.73 -18.37 6.56
N ARG A 93 -11.07 -19.19 7.38
CA ARG A 93 -9.81 -19.87 7.07
C ARG A 93 -10.07 -21.35 6.87
N LEU A 94 -9.66 -21.90 5.75
CA LEU A 94 -9.99 -23.24 5.28
C LEU A 94 -8.73 -24.09 5.16
N PHE A 95 -8.85 -25.35 5.61
CA PHE A 95 -7.77 -26.33 5.57
C PHE A 95 -8.32 -27.65 5.05
N TYR A 96 -7.92 -28.04 3.85
CA TYR A 96 -8.35 -29.27 3.20
C TYR A 96 -7.19 -30.21 2.97
N LYS A 97 -7.27 -31.41 3.56
CA LYS A 97 -6.24 -32.42 3.44
C LYS A 97 -6.61 -33.41 2.34
N LEU A 98 -5.78 -33.49 1.32
CA LEU A 98 -5.98 -34.38 0.18
C LEU A 98 -4.62 -34.97 -0.23
N ASP A 99 -4.56 -36.31 -0.34
CA ASP A 99 -3.34 -37.04 -0.75
C ASP A 99 -2.09 -36.66 0.06
N GLY A 100 -2.25 -36.49 1.38
CA GLY A 100 -1.16 -36.15 2.29
C GLY A 100 -0.72 -34.68 2.29
N LYS A 101 -1.32 -33.84 1.46
CA LYS A 101 -1.05 -32.38 1.39
C LYS A 101 -2.22 -31.59 1.97
N THR A 102 -1.91 -30.53 2.70
CA THR A 102 -2.91 -29.58 3.20
C THR A 102 -3.00 -28.38 2.26
N TYR A 103 -4.19 -28.15 1.72
CA TYR A 103 -4.52 -26.97 0.89
C TYR A 103 -5.19 -25.93 1.78
N GLN A 104 -4.72 -24.70 1.73
CA GLN A 104 -5.21 -23.61 2.55
C GLN A 104 -5.81 -22.51 1.67
N HIS A 105 -6.86 -21.89 2.19
CA HIS A 105 -7.49 -20.72 1.56
C HIS A 105 -8.20 -19.89 2.62
N HIS A 106 -8.53 -18.67 2.31
CA HIS A 106 -9.37 -17.86 3.19
C HIS A 106 -10.18 -16.84 2.39
N ILE A 107 -11.23 -16.35 3.03
CA ILE A 107 -12.05 -15.26 2.51
C ILE A 107 -12.48 -14.36 3.66
N LYS A 108 -12.40 -13.05 3.44
CA LYS A 108 -12.89 -12.04 4.37
C LYS A 108 -14.13 -11.35 3.82
N VAL A 109 -15.13 -11.19 4.67
CA VAL A 109 -16.35 -10.43 4.37
C VAL A 109 -16.50 -9.27 5.34
N GLY A 110 -17.11 -8.18 4.88
CA GLY A 110 -17.24 -6.94 5.64
C GLY A 110 -18.64 -6.72 6.21
N PHE A 111 -18.71 -6.07 7.37
CA PHE A 111 -19.93 -5.73 8.07
C PHE A 111 -19.98 -4.22 8.37
N SER A 112 -20.97 -3.53 7.85
CA SER A 112 -21.16 -2.07 8.00
C SER A 112 -19.86 -1.29 7.79
N VAL A 113 -19.15 -1.62 6.72
CA VAL A 113 -17.78 -1.12 6.43
C VAL A 113 -17.73 0.39 6.27
N ASP A 114 -18.81 1.02 5.86
CA ASP A 114 -18.98 2.47 5.76
C ASP A 114 -18.92 3.18 7.13
N LYS A 115 -19.04 2.42 8.23
CA LYS A 115 -19.00 2.91 9.61
C LYS A 115 -17.71 2.58 10.34
N ILE A 116 -16.76 1.94 9.69
CA ILE A 116 -15.43 1.68 10.28
C ILE A 116 -14.74 3.03 10.51
N GLN A 117 -14.35 3.29 11.76
CA GLN A 117 -13.61 4.48 12.16
C GLN A 117 -12.22 4.09 12.68
N PRO A 118 -11.20 4.92 12.50
CA PRO A 118 -9.90 4.63 13.07
C PRO A 118 -9.92 4.71 14.60
N TYR A 119 -9.10 3.88 15.23
CA TYR A 119 -8.78 3.96 16.66
C TYR A 119 -7.88 5.17 16.95
N THR A 120 -6.94 5.42 16.05
CA THR A 120 -5.91 6.47 16.19
C THR A 120 -6.54 7.85 16.18
N GLN A 121 -6.26 8.63 17.24
CA GLN A 121 -6.73 9.99 17.38
C GLN A 121 -5.72 10.99 16.80
N GLU A 122 -6.20 12.11 16.31
CA GLU A 122 -5.34 13.20 15.86
C GLU A 122 -4.75 13.94 17.07
N PRO A 123 -3.42 14.06 17.20
CA PRO A 123 -2.82 14.91 18.20
C PRO A 123 -3.24 16.37 18.03
N LYS A 124 -3.44 17.09 19.13
CA LYS A 124 -3.87 18.50 19.10
C LYS A 124 -2.91 19.42 18.34
N ASP A 125 -1.62 19.11 18.42
CA ASP A 125 -0.54 19.86 17.77
C ASP A 125 -0.03 19.19 16.48
N PHE A 126 -0.80 18.27 15.88
CA PHE A 126 -0.41 17.54 14.67
C PHE A 126 0.01 18.49 13.54
N ASP A 127 -0.81 19.48 13.23
CA ASP A 127 -0.51 20.44 12.16
C ASP A 127 0.73 21.28 12.47
N ALA A 128 0.88 21.74 13.72
CA ALA A 128 2.05 22.51 14.16
C ALA A 128 3.35 21.67 14.09
N PHE A 129 3.28 20.41 14.50
CA PHE A 129 4.42 19.51 14.42
C PHE A 129 4.94 19.35 12.98
N TRP A 130 4.03 19.06 12.04
CA TRP A 130 4.42 18.87 10.65
C TRP A 130 4.76 20.17 9.93
N GLN A 131 4.14 21.28 10.33
CA GLN A 131 4.56 22.60 9.82
C GLN A 131 6.00 22.92 10.24
N GLN A 132 6.36 22.65 11.50
CA GLN A 132 7.74 22.82 11.96
C GLN A 132 8.71 21.90 11.21
N ALA A 133 8.33 20.64 10.98
CA ALA A 133 9.13 19.69 10.22
C ALA A 133 9.38 20.19 8.77
N LYS A 134 8.38 20.81 8.15
CA LYS A 134 8.55 21.44 6.83
C LYS A 134 9.41 22.70 6.90
N ASP A 135 9.25 23.50 7.96
CA ASP A 135 10.05 24.73 8.16
C ASP A 135 11.54 24.44 8.33
N GLU A 136 11.88 23.29 8.92
CA GLU A 136 13.28 22.82 9.00
C GLU A 136 13.94 22.69 7.63
N LEU A 137 13.16 22.46 6.56
CA LEU A 137 13.66 22.31 5.19
C LEU A 137 13.88 23.65 4.48
N LYS A 138 13.23 24.73 4.91
CA LYS A 138 13.26 26.04 4.22
C LYS A 138 14.66 26.62 4.10
N ASN A 139 15.52 26.34 5.08
CA ASN A 139 16.90 26.83 5.10
C ASN A 139 17.91 25.83 4.52
N VAL A 140 17.43 24.75 3.92
CA VAL A 140 18.27 23.76 3.22
C VAL A 140 18.12 24.00 1.73
N PRO A 141 19.18 24.46 1.03
CA PRO A 141 19.11 24.62 -0.41
C PRO A 141 18.76 23.32 -1.12
N LEU A 142 17.97 23.40 -2.19
CA LEU A 142 17.71 22.25 -3.04
C LEU A 142 19.02 21.80 -3.70
N SER A 143 19.49 20.63 -3.31
CA SER A 143 20.76 20.06 -3.78
C SER A 143 20.56 18.62 -4.27
N TYR A 144 20.99 18.37 -5.49
CA TYR A 144 20.87 17.06 -6.09
C TYR A 144 21.94 16.82 -7.15
N THR A 145 22.20 15.55 -7.45
CA THR A 145 22.91 15.14 -8.66
C THR A 145 21.93 14.47 -9.61
N LYS A 146 22.15 14.62 -10.89
CA LYS A 146 21.28 14.08 -11.95
C LYS A 146 22.17 13.52 -13.06
N GLU A 147 22.24 12.21 -13.17
CA GLU A 147 23.10 11.48 -14.10
C GLU A 147 22.25 10.71 -15.11
N LEU A 148 22.61 10.79 -16.39
CA LEU A 148 21.90 10.02 -17.43
C LEU A 148 22.07 8.51 -17.16
N ALA A 149 20.95 7.81 -17.03
CA ALA A 149 20.88 6.35 -16.94
C ALA A 149 20.60 5.77 -18.33
N LYS A 150 21.61 5.73 -19.15
CA LYS A 150 21.51 5.38 -20.59
C LYS A 150 20.86 4.01 -20.80
N GLU A 151 21.14 3.05 -19.92
CA GLU A 151 20.60 1.69 -19.96
C GLU A 151 19.06 1.64 -19.86
N TYR A 152 18.43 2.68 -19.35
CA TYR A 152 16.97 2.78 -19.21
C TYR A 152 16.34 3.78 -20.17
N CYS A 153 17.10 4.35 -21.09
CA CYS A 153 16.57 5.19 -22.16
C CYS A 153 16.12 4.33 -23.34
N THR A 154 15.02 4.75 -23.99
CA THR A 154 14.48 4.11 -25.19
C THR A 154 14.23 5.17 -26.26
N ASP A 155 13.60 4.79 -27.36
CA ASP A 155 13.13 5.72 -28.40
C ASP A 155 11.99 6.64 -27.90
N LYS A 156 11.33 6.27 -26.80
CA LYS A 156 10.16 6.99 -26.24
C LYS A 156 10.42 7.73 -24.95
N ILE A 157 11.45 7.34 -24.19
CA ILE A 157 11.71 7.87 -22.86
C ILE A 157 13.20 8.11 -22.60
N ASP A 158 13.51 9.10 -21.77
CA ASP A 158 14.80 9.32 -21.16
C ASP A 158 14.73 9.02 -19.65
N CYS A 159 15.84 8.56 -19.08
CA CYS A 159 15.94 8.23 -17.67
C CYS A 159 17.22 8.79 -17.05
N TYR A 160 17.09 9.34 -15.85
CA TYR A 160 18.19 9.87 -15.04
C TYR A 160 18.17 9.24 -13.66
N LEU A 161 19.35 8.95 -13.12
CA LEU A 161 19.51 8.63 -11.71
C LEU A 161 19.74 9.93 -10.94
N VAL A 162 18.92 10.19 -9.95
CA VAL A 162 18.97 11.37 -9.10
C VAL A 162 19.33 10.97 -7.68
N LYS A 163 20.26 11.69 -7.06
CA LYS A 163 20.49 11.69 -5.61
C LYS A 163 20.03 13.04 -5.08
N LEU A 164 19.03 13.06 -4.22
CA LEU A 164 18.44 14.25 -3.65
C LEU A 164 18.75 14.36 -2.17
N GLN A 165 19.36 15.47 -1.75
CA GLN A 165 19.58 15.77 -0.33
C GLN A 165 18.24 16.18 0.32
N ILE A 166 17.95 15.62 1.49
CA ILE A 166 16.72 15.91 2.23
C ILE A 166 16.92 17.06 3.23
N ASP A 167 17.89 16.90 4.13
CA ASP A 167 18.10 17.77 5.29
C ASP A 167 19.56 18.13 5.52
N LYS A 168 19.82 18.90 6.58
CA LYS A 168 21.18 19.29 7.01
C LYS A 168 21.99 18.14 7.60
N LYS A 169 21.31 17.05 8.01
CA LYS A 169 21.96 15.88 8.62
C LYS A 169 22.58 14.94 7.60
N GLY A 170 22.34 15.20 6.31
CA GLY A 170 22.90 14.40 5.24
C GLY A 170 22.02 13.25 4.78
N HIS A 171 20.76 13.18 5.22
CA HIS A 171 19.83 12.20 4.64
C HIS A 171 19.60 12.50 3.18
N ALA A 172 19.52 11.44 2.37
CA ALA A 172 19.30 11.53 0.94
C ALA A 172 18.30 10.48 0.47
N MET A 173 17.69 10.72 -0.67
CA MET A 173 16.91 9.75 -1.42
C MET A 173 17.48 9.63 -2.83
N TYR A 174 17.61 8.40 -3.31
CA TYR A 174 17.88 8.12 -4.71
C TYR A 174 16.56 7.86 -5.44
N GLY A 175 16.52 8.17 -6.71
CA GLY A 175 15.39 7.84 -7.55
C GLY A 175 15.73 7.86 -9.02
N TYR A 176 14.94 7.13 -9.81
CA TYR A 176 14.99 7.20 -11.25
C TYR A 176 13.94 8.19 -11.75
N LEU A 177 14.39 9.17 -12.51
CA LEU A 177 13.57 10.22 -13.08
C LEU A 177 13.36 9.93 -14.57
N PHE A 178 12.13 9.63 -14.94
CA PHE A 178 11.75 9.33 -16.31
C PHE A 178 11.08 10.53 -16.97
N TYR A 179 11.50 10.83 -18.19
CA TYR A 179 10.89 11.85 -19.04
C TYR A 179 10.33 11.22 -20.31
N PRO A 180 9.26 11.78 -20.86
CA PRO A 180 8.95 11.58 -22.27
C PRO A 180 10.13 12.00 -23.13
N LYS A 181 10.41 11.27 -24.21
CA LYS A 181 11.44 11.68 -25.17
C LYS A 181 11.13 13.07 -25.72
N ASN A 182 12.14 13.93 -25.79
CA ASN A 182 11.98 15.32 -26.24
C ASN A 182 10.95 16.11 -25.40
N ALA A 183 10.98 15.92 -24.08
CA ALA A 183 10.12 16.64 -23.16
C ALA A 183 10.21 18.16 -23.35
N LYS A 184 9.05 18.80 -23.38
CA LYS A 184 8.94 20.24 -23.66
C LYS A 184 8.80 21.03 -22.36
N GLN A 185 9.37 22.22 -22.34
CA GLN A 185 9.25 23.13 -21.21
C GLN A 185 7.77 23.43 -20.89
N GLY A 186 7.42 23.38 -19.60
CA GLY A 186 6.10 23.74 -19.10
C GLY A 186 4.94 22.84 -19.54
N SER A 187 5.22 21.60 -19.94
CA SER A 187 4.24 20.76 -20.66
C SER A 187 3.83 19.47 -19.98
N HIS A 188 4.52 19.05 -18.90
CA HIS A 188 4.34 17.71 -18.39
C HIS A 188 3.88 17.67 -16.92
N PRO A 189 2.83 16.92 -16.59
CA PRO A 189 2.52 16.61 -15.20
C PRO A 189 3.63 15.74 -14.59
N VAL A 190 3.85 15.89 -13.29
CA VAL A 190 4.84 15.09 -12.57
C VAL A 190 4.14 14.06 -11.67
N VAL A 191 4.78 12.90 -11.48
CA VAL A 191 4.31 11.83 -10.62
C VAL A 191 5.43 11.40 -9.70
N LEU A 192 5.20 11.47 -8.39
CA LEU A 192 6.08 10.92 -7.36
C LEU A 192 5.61 9.51 -7.01
N THR A 193 6.52 8.53 -7.07
CA THR A 193 6.22 7.15 -6.70
C THR A 193 7.14 6.67 -5.59
N PRO A 194 6.67 6.68 -4.34
CA PRO A 194 7.41 6.12 -3.22
C PRO A 194 7.33 4.58 -3.19
N PRO A 195 8.30 3.91 -2.51
CA PRO A 195 8.44 2.47 -2.55
C PRO A 195 7.56 1.73 -1.53
N GLY A 196 7.36 0.44 -1.78
CA GLY A 196 6.88 -0.51 -0.76
C GLY A 196 7.87 -0.68 0.39
N ALA A 197 7.44 -1.38 1.45
CA ALA A 197 8.24 -1.60 2.65
C ALA A 197 9.45 -2.53 2.41
N GLY A 198 10.43 -2.41 3.26
CA GLY A 198 11.66 -3.19 3.29
C GLY A 198 12.89 -2.34 3.04
N ILE A 199 14.04 -2.86 3.46
CA ILE A 199 15.33 -2.29 3.11
C ILE A 199 15.68 -2.79 1.72
N LYS A 200 15.51 -1.93 0.75
CA LYS A 200 15.70 -2.25 -0.67
C LYS A 200 16.03 -1.00 -1.47
N THR A 201 16.59 -1.21 -2.62
CA THR A 201 16.78 -0.19 -3.63
C THR A 201 15.93 -0.49 -4.87
N ILE A 202 16.00 0.35 -5.88
CA ILE A 202 15.18 0.22 -7.10
C ILE A 202 15.87 -0.76 -8.04
N LYS A 203 15.27 -1.92 -8.27
CA LYS A 203 15.82 -2.99 -9.13
C LYS A 203 15.22 -3.04 -10.53
N GLU A 204 13.96 -2.62 -10.68
CA GLU A 204 13.20 -2.72 -11.93
C GLU A 204 12.59 -1.36 -12.32
N PRO A 205 13.41 -0.34 -12.63
CA PRO A 205 12.89 1.01 -12.89
C PRO A 205 12.01 1.07 -14.14
N MET A 206 12.17 0.13 -15.08
CA MET A 206 11.41 0.10 -16.32
C MET A 206 9.98 -0.44 -16.17
N ARG A 207 9.63 -1.02 -15.02
CA ARG A 207 8.29 -1.62 -14.78
C ARG A 207 7.14 -0.66 -15.09
N ASN A 208 7.33 0.62 -14.74
CA ASN A 208 6.28 1.63 -14.87
C ASN A 208 6.63 2.71 -15.92
N LYS A 209 7.45 2.36 -16.90
CA LYS A 209 7.85 3.26 -18.00
C LYS A 209 6.67 3.87 -18.76
N TYR A 210 5.52 3.18 -18.74
CA TYR A 210 4.32 3.62 -19.44
C TYR A 210 3.82 5.00 -18.98
N TYR A 211 4.13 5.45 -17.76
CA TYR A 211 3.83 6.82 -17.34
C TYR A 211 4.55 7.84 -18.22
N ALA A 212 5.85 7.69 -18.41
CA ALA A 212 6.63 8.60 -19.24
C ALA A 212 6.26 8.45 -20.73
N GLU A 213 5.96 7.23 -21.18
CA GLU A 213 5.45 6.99 -22.54
C GLU A 213 4.11 7.69 -22.79
N ASN A 214 3.37 8.04 -21.73
CA ASN A 214 2.09 8.75 -21.78
C ASN A 214 2.16 10.22 -21.34
N GLY A 215 3.35 10.81 -21.36
CA GLY A 215 3.52 12.25 -21.18
C GLY A 215 3.82 12.72 -19.77
N PHE A 216 3.95 11.82 -18.79
CA PHE A 216 4.29 12.16 -17.42
C PHE A 216 5.80 12.20 -17.19
N ILE A 217 6.25 13.11 -16.33
CA ILE A 217 7.56 13.00 -15.69
C ILE A 217 7.36 12.21 -14.41
N ARG A 218 8.02 11.07 -14.28
CA ARG A 218 7.87 10.18 -13.13
C ARG A 218 9.17 10.09 -12.33
N PHE A 219 9.05 10.26 -11.02
CA PHE A 219 10.15 10.08 -10.08
C PHE A 219 9.86 8.90 -9.15
N GLU A 220 10.51 7.77 -9.41
CA GLU A 220 10.44 6.57 -8.57
C GLU A 220 11.61 6.59 -7.59
N ILE A 221 11.31 6.63 -6.30
CA ILE A 221 12.30 6.81 -5.23
C ILE A 221 12.48 5.57 -4.36
N GLU A 222 13.64 5.48 -3.74
CA GLU A 222 13.88 4.71 -2.52
C GLU A 222 13.93 5.69 -1.33
N ILE A 223 13.89 5.20 -0.10
CA ILE A 223 13.75 6.06 1.09
C ILE A 223 14.86 5.93 2.12
N HIS A 224 15.85 5.07 1.88
CA HIS A 224 16.91 4.74 2.85
C HIS A 224 18.25 5.37 2.53
N GLY A 225 18.35 6.14 1.46
CA GLY A 225 19.64 6.70 0.99
C GLY A 225 20.53 5.66 0.34
N LEU A 226 19.96 4.64 -0.28
CA LEU A 226 20.69 3.53 -0.91
C LEU A 226 20.80 3.73 -2.42
N ASP A 227 22.02 3.89 -2.89
CA ASP A 227 22.31 3.98 -4.33
C ASP A 227 21.90 2.66 -5.01
N PRO A 228 21.04 2.68 -6.05
CA PRO A 228 20.65 1.46 -6.78
C PRO A 228 21.82 0.71 -7.42
N ARG A 229 22.97 1.36 -7.58
CA ARG A 229 24.16 0.79 -8.23
C ARG A 229 25.11 0.08 -7.28
N ILE A 230 24.87 0.11 -5.96
CA ILE A 230 25.77 -0.53 -5.00
C ILE A 230 25.84 -2.05 -5.23
N PRO A 231 27.01 -2.67 -5.05
CA PRO A 231 27.16 -4.12 -5.16
C PRO A 231 26.26 -4.86 -4.17
N THR A 232 25.77 -6.03 -4.56
CA THR A 232 24.86 -6.85 -3.73
C THR A 232 25.45 -7.15 -2.36
N GLU A 233 26.74 -7.44 -2.26
CA GLU A 233 27.40 -7.72 -0.96
C GLU A 233 27.35 -6.51 -0.04
N THR A 234 27.69 -5.33 -0.55
CA THR A 234 27.60 -4.07 0.21
C THR A 234 26.16 -3.78 0.65
N PHE A 235 25.20 -3.98 -0.25
CA PHE A 235 23.80 -3.84 0.08
C PHE A 235 23.38 -4.79 1.22
N ASN A 236 23.80 -6.05 1.17
CA ASN A 236 23.47 -7.04 2.19
C ASN A 236 24.02 -6.66 3.57
N GLU A 237 25.24 -6.10 3.63
CA GLU A 237 25.83 -5.60 4.88
C GLU A 237 25.06 -4.43 5.45
N ILE A 238 24.70 -3.46 4.63
CA ILE A 238 23.88 -2.31 5.03
C ILE A 238 22.51 -2.79 5.52
N SER A 239 21.86 -3.68 4.77
CA SER A 239 20.55 -4.23 5.12
C SER A 239 20.53 -4.92 6.49
N ARG A 240 21.61 -5.65 6.82
CA ARG A 240 21.74 -6.28 8.14
C ARG A 240 21.75 -5.24 9.27
N GLY A 241 22.44 -4.12 9.09
CA GLY A 241 22.47 -3.04 10.08
C GLY A 241 21.10 -2.42 10.33
N PHE A 242 20.24 -2.35 9.32
CA PHE A 242 18.86 -1.82 9.48
C PHE A 242 17.91 -2.77 10.20
N ASN A 243 18.22 -4.06 10.26
CA ASN A 243 17.32 -5.09 10.81
C ASN A 243 17.62 -5.47 12.26
N ASP A 244 18.52 -4.75 12.95
CA ASP A 244 18.94 -5.07 14.31
C ASP A 244 17.89 -4.76 15.39
N ALA A 245 16.92 -3.90 15.12
CA ALA A 245 15.86 -3.55 16.08
C ALA A 245 14.59 -4.40 15.86
N ASN A 246 13.87 -4.68 16.95
CA ASN A 246 12.55 -5.28 16.90
C ASN A 246 11.62 -4.42 16.06
N GLY A 247 11.03 -4.99 14.99
CA GLY A 247 10.19 -4.26 14.05
C GLY A 247 10.95 -3.51 12.97
N GLY A 248 12.29 -3.62 12.92
CA GLY A 248 13.14 -3.00 11.90
C GLY A 248 13.09 -1.48 11.90
N TYR A 249 13.32 -0.84 10.75
CA TYR A 249 13.36 0.63 10.65
C TYR A 249 12.01 1.30 11.03
N LEU A 250 10.90 0.61 10.88
CA LEU A 250 9.57 1.14 11.24
C LEU A 250 9.34 1.23 12.75
N ALA A 251 10.21 0.62 13.56
CA ALA A 251 10.21 0.76 15.01
C ALA A 251 11.37 1.64 15.52
N ASN A 252 12.30 2.03 14.65
CA ASN A 252 13.49 2.77 15.03
C ASN A 252 13.15 4.19 15.49
N GLY A 253 13.42 4.48 16.76
CA GLY A 253 13.14 5.79 17.38
C GLY A 253 11.67 6.03 17.70
N LEU A 254 10.85 5.00 17.71
CA LEU A 254 9.39 5.11 17.89
C LEU A 254 8.98 5.69 19.27
N GLU A 255 9.87 5.71 20.24
CA GLU A 255 9.62 6.31 21.56
C GLU A 255 9.60 7.84 21.54
N ASP A 256 10.11 8.46 20.48
CA ASP A 256 10.18 9.92 20.36
C ASP A 256 9.81 10.38 18.95
N LYS A 257 8.73 11.15 18.84
CA LYS A 257 8.25 11.65 17.55
C LYS A 257 9.29 12.48 16.77
N ASN A 258 10.25 13.11 17.46
CA ASN A 258 11.32 13.90 16.85
C ASN A 258 12.48 13.04 16.35
N ARG A 259 12.63 11.82 16.88
CA ARG A 259 13.73 10.90 16.59
C ARG A 259 13.30 9.70 15.76
N TYR A 260 12.01 9.54 15.52
CA TYR A 260 11.48 8.44 14.73
C TYR A 260 12.09 8.44 13.32
N TYR A 261 12.52 7.26 12.88
CA TYR A 261 13.17 7.07 11.57
C TYR A 261 12.37 7.69 10.41
N MET A 262 11.06 7.55 10.43
CA MET A 262 10.20 8.01 9.34
C MET A 262 10.07 9.54 9.24
N LYS A 263 10.56 10.31 10.21
CA LYS A 263 10.46 11.78 10.14
C LYS A 263 11.20 12.31 8.91
N HIS A 264 12.46 11.94 8.71
CA HIS A 264 13.20 12.40 7.53
C HIS A 264 12.65 11.82 6.23
N VAL A 265 12.03 10.63 6.27
CA VAL A 265 11.35 10.06 5.10
C VAL A 265 10.16 10.92 4.69
N TYR A 266 9.31 11.32 5.64
CA TYR A 266 8.16 12.18 5.34
C TYR A 266 8.60 13.58 4.89
N GLN A 267 9.63 14.15 5.51
CA GLN A 267 10.27 15.37 5.03
C GLN A 267 10.83 15.20 3.61
N GLY A 268 11.40 14.03 3.31
CA GLY A 268 11.92 13.70 2.00
C GLY A 268 10.86 13.70 0.90
N LEU A 269 9.61 13.35 1.21
CA LEU A 269 8.51 13.45 0.24
C LEU A 269 8.26 14.90 -0.18
N VAL A 270 8.29 15.82 0.76
CA VAL A 270 8.16 17.26 0.47
C VAL A 270 9.35 17.73 -0.37
N ARG A 271 10.56 17.27 -0.07
CA ARG A 271 11.76 17.57 -0.86
C ARG A 271 11.69 17.04 -2.29
N CYS A 272 11.15 15.84 -2.46
CA CYS A 272 10.92 15.30 -3.80
C CYS A 272 9.94 16.16 -4.61
N ILE A 273 8.92 16.70 -3.97
CA ILE A 273 7.97 17.61 -4.62
C ILE A 273 8.66 18.95 -4.94
N ASP A 274 9.50 19.48 -4.03
CA ASP A 274 10.33 20.66 -4.33
C ASP A 274 11.19 20.44 -5.57
N PHE A 275 11.82 19.27 -5.66
CA PHE A 275 12.64 18.88 -6.81
C PHE A 275 11.81 18.82 -8.10
N LEU A 276 10.70 18.07 -8.09
CA LEU A 276 9.86 17.88 -9.26
C LEU A 276 9.25 19.21 -9.77
N THR A 277 8.84 20.08 -8.87
CA THR A 277 8.27 21.38 -9.22
C THR A 277 9.33 22.41 -9.65
N SER A 278 10.61 22.13 -9.47
CA SER A 278 11.73 22.92 -9.98
C SER A 278 12.10 22.60 -11.43
N LEU A 279 11.62 21.47 -11.95
CA LEU A 279 11.97 21.05 -13.32
C LEU A 279 11.34 21.98 -14.36
N PRO A 280 12.12 22.45 -15.36
CA PRO A 280 11.57 23.34 -16.38
C PRO A 280 10.44 22.74 -17.20
N GLU A 281 10.43 21.42 -17.35
CA GLU A 281 9.44 20.68 -18.14
C GLU A 281 8.11 20.47 -17.42
N TRP A 282 8.04 20.70 -16.10
CA TRP A 282 6.80 20.60 -15.34
C TRP A 282 5.76 21.60 -15.83
N ASP A 283 4.50 21.16 -15.89
CA ASP A 283 3.38 21.98 -16.41
C ASP A 283 2.95 23.12 -15.47
N GLY A 284 3.58 23.24 -14.31
CA GLY A 284 3.27 24.29 -13.33
C GLY A 284 2.01 24.06 -12.50
N LYS A 285 1.33 22.95 -12.67
CA LYS A 285 0.03 22.66 -12.05
C LYS A 285 -0.06 21.30 -11.40
N ASN A 286 0.24 20.24 -12.14
CA ASN A 286 -0.10 18.87 -11.77
C ASN A 286 1.04 18.15 -11.08
N VAL A 287 0.81 17.75 -9.84
CA VAL A 287 1.69 16.90 -9.04
C VAL A 287 0.87 15.72 -8.55
N ALA A 288 1.05 14.56 -9.16
CA ALA A 288 0.43 13.32 -8.72
C ALA A 288 1.36 12.55 -7.79
N VAL A 289 0.78 11.80 -6.87
CA VAL A 289 1.47 10.82 -6.04
C VAL A 289 0.80 9.47 -6.23
N GLN A 290 1.61 8.41 -6.34
CA GLN A 290 1.09 7.06 -6.60
C GLN A 290 1.98 6.04 -5.91
N GLY A 291 1.37 5.07 -5.21
CA GLY A 291 2.10 3.96 -4.62
C GLY A 291 1.21 2.90 -4.02
N GLY A 292 1.83 1.75 -3.69
CA GLY A 292 1.17 0.62 -3.05
C GLY A 292 1.84 0.24 -1.73
N SER A 293 1.07 -0.28 -0.80
CA SER A 293 1.53 -0.70 0.53
C SER A 293 2.15 0.47 1.31
N GLN A 294 3.41 0.39 1.73
CA GLN A 294 4.11 1.55 2.29
C GLN A 294 4.12 2.72 1.29
N GLY A 295 4.29 2.43 0.00
CA GLY A 295 4.20 3.46 -1.05
C GLY A 295 2.83 4.11 -1.13
N GLY A 296 1.76 3.36 -0.88
CA GLY A 296 0.40 3.88 -0.76
C GLY A 296 0.23 4.77 0.48
N ALA A 297 0.81 4.35 1.60
CA ALA A 297 0.89 5.19 2.80
C ALA A 297 1.60 6.52 2.51
N LEU A 298 2.78 6.44 1.91
CA LEU A 298 3.60 7.63 1.60
C LEU A 298 2.94 8.54 0.57
N ALA A 299 2.15 7.98 -0.37
CA ALA A 299 1.37 8.78 -1.31
C ALA A 299 0.30 9.63 -0.57
N ILE A 300 -0.46 9.03 0.33
CA ILE A 300 -1.46 9.74 1.14
C ILE A 300 -0.79 10.76 2.06
N ILE A 301 0.33 10.38 2.67
CA ILE A 301 1.12 11.27 3.55
C ILE A 301 1.61 12.47 2.77
N ALA A 302 2.17 12.28 1.59
CA ALA A 302 2.61 13.39 0.71
C ALA A 302 1.45 14.33 0.37
N ALA A 303 0.29 13.77 0.02
CA ALA A 303 -0.90 14.57 -0.28
C ALA A 303 -1.44 15.33 0.94
N GLY A 304 -1.31 14.76 2.13
CA GLY A 304 -1.71 15.42 3.38
C GLY A 304 -0.72 16.49 3.85
N LEU A 305 0.57 16.31 3.56
CA LEU A 305 1.64 17.25 3.93
C LEU A 305 1.78 18.43 2.99
N ASP A 306 1.55 18.21 1.70
CA ASP A 306 1.90 19.17 0.65
C ASP A 306 0.68 19.51 -0.23
N LYS A 307 0.27 20.76 -0.14
CA LYS A 307 -0.90 21.28 -0.88
C LYS A 307 -0.69 21.35 -2.39
N ARG A 308 0.54 21.20 -2.88
CA ARG A 308 0.86 21.17 -4.31
C ARG A 308 0.40 19.86 -4.96
N VAL A 309 0.20 18.79 -4.18
CA VAL A 309 -0.34 17.53 -4.71
C VAL A 309 -1.76 17.74 -5.23
N THR A 310 -1.99 17.36 -6.47
CA THR A 310 -3.25 17.55 -7.19
C THR A 310 -4.00 16.26 -7.48
N GLN A 311 -3.34 15.11 -7.46
CA GLN A 311 -3.95 13.78 -7.60
C GLN A 311 -3.23 12.80 -6.66
N CYS A 312 -4.01 11.99 -5.94
CA CYS A 312 -3.48 10.98 -5.02
C CYS A 312 -4.02 9.61 -5.40
N VAL A 313 -3.12 8.66 -5.64
CA VAL A 313 -3.46 7.27 -5.97
C VAL A 313 -2.73 6.33 -5.02
N ALA A 314 -3.48 5.49 -4.30
CA ALA A 314 -2.90 4.58 -3.34
C ALA A 314 -3.55 3.19 -3.41
N ASN A 315 -2.72 2.16 -3.27
CA ASN A 315 -3.16 0.78 -3.11
C ASN A 315 -2.97 0.35 -1.67
N HIS A 316 -3.94 -0.34 -1.08
CA HIS A 316 -3.84 -1.02 0.22
C HIS A 316 -2.78 -0.37 1.13
N PRO A 317 -3.00 0.86 1.62
CA PRO A 317 -1.97 1.61 2.31
C PRO A 317 -1.54 0.92 3.62
N ALA A 318 -0.23 0.79 3.81
CA ALA A 318 0.38 0.42 5.08
C ALA A 318 0.31 1.58 6.09
N LEU A 319 0.84 1.41 7.28
CA LEU A 319 0.93 2.44 8.32
C LEU A 319 -0.42 3.10 8.66
N SER A 320 -1.48 2.32 8.52
CA SER A 320 -2.85 2.77 8.65
C SER A 320 -3.47 2.20 9.91
N ASP A 321 -3.84 3.07 10.84
CA ASP A 321 -4.40 2.69 12.15
C ASP A 321 -3.55 1.65 12.88
N MET A 322 -2.23 1.89 12.89
CA MET A 322 -1.23 0.98 13.48
C MET A 322 -1.52 0.69 14.95
N ALA A 323 -2.00 1.68 15.70
CA ALA A 323 -2.31 1.57 17.11
C ALA A 323 -3.63 0.82 17.38
N GLY A 324 -4.38 0.44 16.37
CA GLY A 324 -5.67 -0.27 16.55
C GLY A 324 -5.57 -1.51 17.43
N TYR A 325 -4.47 -2.25 17.31
CA TYR A 325 -4.20 -3.44 18.14
C TYR A 325 -4.06 -3.17 19.65
N ALA A 326 -3.87 -1.91 20.06
CA ALA A 326 -3.82 -1.56 21.46
C ALA A 326 -5.18 -1.73 22.17
N GLU A 327 -6.27 -1.67 21.42
CA GLU A 327 -7.60 -1.99 21.91
C GLU A 327 -7.86 -3.49 21.75
N LYS A 328 -8.32 -4.13 22.84
CA LYS A 328 -8.60 -5.58 22.83
C LYS A 328 -9.67 -5.91 21.77
N GLY A 329 -9.39 -6.90 20.94
CA GLY A 329 -10.32 -7.37 19.92
C GLY A 329 -10.41 -6.49 18.68
N ARG A 330 -9.50 -5.54 18.52
CA ARG A 330 -9.49 -4.61 17.39
C ARG A 330 -8.35 -4.92 16.41
N THR A 331 -8.67 -4.87 15.12
CA THR A 331 -7.70 -4.96 14.03
C THR A 331 -6.88 -3.68 13.93
N GLY A 332 -5.57 -3.83 13.75
CA GLY A 332 -4.67 -2.73 13.41
C GLY A 332 -3.93 -3.00 12.10
N GLY A 333 -3.19 -2.01 11.62
CA GLY A 333 -2.51 -2.07 10.34
C GLY A 333 -1.05 -2.54 10.41
N TYR A 334 -0.48 -2.75 9.22
CA TYR A 334 0.94 -2.99 9.03
C TYR A 334 1.77 -1.84 9.66
N PRO A 335 2.88 -2.11 10.38
CA PRO A 335 3.65 -3.35 10.38
C PRO A 335 3.24 -4.39 11.44
N HIS A 336 2.06 -4.32 12.00
CA HIS A 336 1.54 -5.28 12.96
C HIS A 336 2.36 -5.32 14.26
N PHE A 337 2.44 -4.17 14.94
CA PHE A 337 3.18 -4.02 16.19
C PHE A 337 2.64 -4.88 17.35
N ASN A 338 1.47 -5.52 17.18
CA ASN A 338 0.98 -6.53 18.12
C ASN A 338 1.91 -7.74 18.25
N LYS A 339 2.83 -7.94 17.31
CA LYS A 339 3.89 -8.95 17.39
C LYS A 339 4.99 -8.58 18.39
N TYR A 340 5.03 -7.32 18.80
CA TYR A 340 6.04 -6.75 19.71
C TYR A 340 5.34 -6.08 20.88
N HIS A 341 5.01 -6.87 21.92
CA HIS A 341 4.20 -6.43 23.05
C HIS A 341 4.67 -5.15 23.71
N GLU A 342 5.98 -4.94 23.79
CA GLU A 342 6.56 -3.77 24.45
C GLU A 342 6.18 -2.47 23.74
N ILE A 343 6.07 -2.51 22.41
CA ILE A 343 5.72 -1.32 21.60
C ILE A 343 4.29 -0.86 21.91
N LEU A 344 3.31 -1.77 21.87
CA LEU A 344 1.90 -1.42 22.09
C LEU A 344 1.57 -1.05 23.53
N LYS A 345 2.38 -1.45 24.50
CA LYS A 345 2.22 -1.08 25.90
C LYS A 345 2.93 0.23 26.25
N ASN A 346 3.81 0.71 25.39
CA ASN A 346 4.57 1.91 25.60
C ASN A 346 3.78 3.15 25.15
N LYS A 347 3.41 4.00 26.10
CA LYS A 347 2.65 5.23 25.82
C LYS A 347 3.37 6.19 24.88
N ASP A 348 4.69 6.26 24.96
CA ASP A 348 5.49 7.13 24.11
C ASP A 348 5.47 6.63 22.66
N CYS A 349 5.54 5.31 22.46
CA CYS A 349 5.39 4.70 21.13
C CYS A 349 4.01 4.96 20.53
N LEU A 350 2.94 4.78 21.32
CA LEU A 350 1.58 5.05 20.86
C LEU A 350 1.38 6.53 20.50
N ASN A 351 1.96 7.42 21.32
CA ASN A 351 1.93 8.86 21.03
C ASN A 351 2.63 9.18 19.70
N THR A 352 3.82 8.63 19.48
CA THR A 352 4.55 8.81 18.21
C THR A 352 3.75 8.29 17.03
N MET A 353 3.16 7.09 17.14
CA MET A 353 2.34 6.51 16.07
C MET A 353 1.25 7.47 15.58
N ALA A 354 0.62 8.21 16.48
CA ALA A 354 -0.45 9.14 16.12
C ALA A 354 0.04 10.29 15.22
N TYR A 355 1.29 10.71 15.34
CA TYR A 355 1.89 11.74 14.47
C TYR A 355 2.27 11.21 13.07
N TYR A 356 2.40 9.89 12.92
CA TYR A 356 2.90 9.27 11.68
C TYR A 356 1.89 8.39 10.96
N ASP A 357 0.75 8.13 11.59
CA ASP A 357 -0.29 7.27 11.03
C ASP A 357 -0.98 7.90 9.83
N VAL A 358 -1.18 7.11 8.79
CA VAL A 358 -1.84 7.54 7.54
C VAL A 358 -3.21 8.16 7.81
N VAL A 359 -3.97 7.65 8.77
CA VAL A 359 -5.33 8.17 9.03
C VAL A 359 -5.34 9.65 9.38
N ASN A 360 -4.31 10.14 10.08
CA ASN A 360 -4.23 11.56 10.44
C ASN A 360 -3.80 12.45 9.26
N PHE A 361 -3.03 11.92 8.32
CA PHE A 361 -2.74 12.60 7.05
C PHE A 361 -3.96 12.58 6.11
N ALA A 362 -4.69 11.48 6.08
CA ALA A 362 -5.93 11.36 5.31
C ALA A 362 -6.93 12.48 5.66
N ARG A 363 -6.99 12.91 6.91
CA ARG A 363 -7.82 14.05 7.36
C ARG A 363 -7.45 15.36 6.67
N LYS A 364 -6.24 15.49 6.14
CA LYS A 364 -5.68 16.72 5.56
C LYS A 364 -5.65 16.72 4.04
N VAL A 365 -5.88 15.57 3.39
CA VAL A 365 -5.86 15.45 1.93
C VAL A 365 -6.98 16.28 1.31
N LYS A 366 -6.62 17.14 0.35
CA LYS A 366 -7.55 17.95 -0.45
C LYS A 366 -7.65 17.44 -1.90
N ALA A 367 -6.56 16.86 -2.40
CA ALA A 367 -6.50 16.34 -3.76
C ALA A 367 -7.51 15.22 -3.99
N PRO A 368 -8.14 15.14 -5.17
CA PRO A 368 -8.90 13.95 -5.56
C PRO A 368 -8.07 12.69 -5.36
N THR A 369 -8.67 11.68 -4.77
CA THR A 369 -7.98 10.46 -4.35
C THR A 369 -8.65 9.23 -4.96
N TYR A 370 -7.83 8.32 -5.49
CA TYR A 370 -8.22 7.02 -6.02
C TYR A 370 -7.58 5.91 -5.20
N LEU A 371 -8.40 5.13 -4.49
CA LEU A 371 -7.94 4.11 -3.55
C LEU A 371 -8.36 2.72 -4.03
N THR A 372 -7.42 1.77 -4.00
CA THR A 372 -7.66 0.36 -4.35
C THR A 372 -7.23 -0.53 -3.20
N TRP A 373 -8.07 -1.50 -2.84
CA TRP A 373 -7.68 -2.53 -1.86
C TRP A 373 -8.46 -3.82 -2.05
N GLY A 374 -7.88 -4.94 -1.63
CA GLY A 374 -8.50 -6.25 -1.60
C GLY A 374 -9.03 -6.59 -0.20
N TYR A 375 -10.06 -7.43 -0.15
CA TYR A 375 -10.62 -7.86 1.13
C TYR A 375 -9.84 -9.00 1.77
N ASN A 376 -9.12 -9.79 0.97
CA ASN A 376 -8.33 -10.93 1.46
C ASN A 376 -6.90 -10.56 1.86
N ASP A 377 -6.58 -9.29 1.93
CA ASP A 377 -5.25 -8.80 2.29
C ASP A 377 -4.94 -9.04 3.77
N ASN A 378 -3.88 -9.80 4.05
CA ASN A 378 -3.36 -10.08 5.40
C ASN A 378 -2.15 -9.21 5.76
N THR A 379 -1.67 -8.39 4.87
CA THR A 379 -0.56 -7.45 5.12
C THR A 379 -1.10 -6.08 5.49
N CYS A 380 -1.91 -5.49 4.61
CA CYS A 380 -2.64 -4.26 4.88
C CYS A 380 -4.13 -4.57 4.86
N PRO A 381 -4.70 -4.94 6.03
CA PRO A 381 -6.03 -5.54 6.08
C PRO A 381 -7.15 -4.58 5.65
N PRO A 382 -8.26 -5.11 5.12
CA PRO A 382 -9.36 -4.28 4.63
C PRO A 382 -9.98 -3.40 5.71
N THR A 383 -9.96 -3.81 6.97
CA THR A 383 -10.44 -3.00 8.09
C THR A 383 -9.73 -1.66 8.15
N THR A 384 -8.39 -1.65 8.04
CA THR A 384 -7.61 -0.42 8.10
C THR A 384 -7.69 0.37 6.80
N SER A 385 -7.84 -0.29 5.65
CA SER A 385 -8.07 0.39 4.37
C SER A 385 -9.41 1.16 4.39
N TYR A 386 -10.47 0.56 4.95
CA TYR A 386 -11.74 1.27 5.16
C TYR A 386 -11.62 2.40 6.19
N ALA A 387 -10.82 2.24 7.24
CA ALA A 387 -10.57 3.32 8.19
C ALA A 387 -9.96 4.55 7.48
N VAL A 388 -9.03 4.33 6.58
CA VAL A 388 -8.45 5.41 5.74
C VAL A 388 -9.51 5.98 4.79
N TRP A 389 -10.20 5.12 4.06
CA TRP A 389 -11.23 5.53 3.10
C TRP A 389 -12.32 6.40 3.76
N ASN A 390 -12.85 5.95 4.90
CA ASN A 390 -13.91 6.67 5.60
C ASN A 390 -13.43 7.98 6.23
N THR A 391 -12.14 8.12 6.45
CA THR A 391 -11.52 9.35 7.01
C THR A 391 -11.25 10.40 5.92
N LEU A 392 -10.99 9.98 4.68
CA LEU A 392 -10.82 10.90 3.55
C LEU A 392 -12.10 11.71 3.31
N LYS A 393 -11.97 13.04 3.29
CA LYS A 393 -13.10 13.98 3.06
C LYS A 393 -13.03 14.66 1.69
N CYS A 394 -11.97 14.45 0.93
CA CYS A 394 -11.79 14.94 -0.44
C CYS A 394 -12.71 14.20 -1.41
N LYS A 395 -12.76 14.66 -2.66
CA LYS A 395 -13.32 13.86 -3.74
C LYS A 395 -12.55 12.55 -3.82
N LYS A 396 -13.24 11.43 -3.80
CA LYS A 396 -12.60 10.11 -3.76
C LYS A 396 -13.39 9.10 -4.58
N GLU A 397 -12.64 8.19 -5.17
CA GLU A 397 -13.15 7.04 -5.91
C GLU A 397 -12.41 5.81 -5.47
N ALA A 398 -13.09 4.67 -5.44
CA ALA A 398 -12.50 3.39 -5.09
C ALA A 398 -12.62 2.40 -6.23
N LEU A 399 -11.54 1.67 -6.50
CA LEU A 399 -11.58 0.42 -7.23
C LEU A 399 -11.42 -0.72 -6.23
N LEU A 400 -12.54 -1.33 -5.87
CA LEU A 400 -12.54 -2.46 -4.95
C LEU A 400 -12.23 -3.74 -5.69
N THR A 401 -11.30 -4.51 -5.14
CA THR A 401 -10.88 -5.80 -5.68
C THR A 401 -11.00 -6.89 -4.61
N PRO A 402 -12.24 -7.29 -4.21
CA PRO A 402 -12.47 -8.13 -3.04
C PRO A 402 -11.63 -9.40 -2.98
N ILE A 403 -11.44 -10.06 -4.11
CA ILE A 403 -10.65 -11.30 -4.20
C ILE A 403 -9.15 -11.09 -3.89
N ASN A 404 -8.64 -9.89 -4.07
CA ASN A 404 -7.20 -9.65 -3.95
C ASN A 404 -6.72 -9.80 -2.51
N GLU A 405 -5.56 -10.40 -2.39
CA GLU A 405 -4.69 -10.30 -1.24
C GLU A 405 -3.80 -9.05 -1.38
N HIS A 406 -2.57 -9.09 -0.93
CA HIS A 406 -1.66 -7.93 -0.99
C HIS A 406 -0.98 -7.79 -2.35
N TRP A 407 -1.77 -7.59 -3.40
CA TRP A 407 -1.27 -7.43 -4.77
C TRP A 407 -2.29 -6.68 -5.64
N THR A 408 -1.78 -6.12 -6.73
CA THR A 408 -2.56 -5.55 -7.83
C THR A 408 -2.07 -6.12 -9.16
N THR A 409 -2.92 -6.06 -10.17
CA THR A 409 -2.56 -6.51 -11.52
C THR A 409 -1.96 -5.36 -12.35
N PRO A 410 -1.22 -5.66 -13.43
CA PRO A 410 -0.78 -4.63 -14.38
C PRO A 410 -1.93 -3.80 -14.94
N ASP A 411 -3.09 -4.41 -15.20
CA ASP A 411 -4.28 -3.69 -15.69
C ASP A 411 -4.76 -2.65 -14.67
N THR A 412 -4.82 -3.02 -13.39
CA THR A 412 -5.18 -2.08 -12.31
C THR A 412 -4.20 -0.93 -12.25
N ASN A 413 -2.90 -1.20 -12.34
CA ASN A 413 -1.86 -0.18 -12.31
C ASN A 413 -1.96 0.78 -13.50
N TYR A 414 -2.26 0.25 -14.67
CA TYR A 414 -2.48 1.08 -15.88
C TYR A 414 -3.72 1.96 -15.75
N LEU A 415 -4.83 1.42 -15.22
CA LEU A 415 -6.05 2.18 -14.97
C LEU A 415 -5.84 3.33 -13.99
N GLN A 416 -4.92 3.19 -13.05
CA GLN A 416 -4.55 4.28 -12.12
C GLN A 416 -3.90 5.44 -12.87
N MET A 417 -3.01 5.16 -13.81
CA MET A 417 -2.45 6.21 -14.65
C MET A 417 -3.53 6.90 -15.50
N VAL A 418 -4.44 6.14 -16.08
CA VAL A 418 -5.58 6.67 -16.84
C VAL A 418 -6.42 7.59 -15.95
N TRP A 419 -6.72 7.16 -14.72
CA TRP A 419 -7.45 7.99 -13.77
C TRP A 419 -6.74 9.33 -13.47
N ILE A 420 -5.42 9.30 -13.25
CA ILE A 420 -4.63 10.53 -13.05
C ILE A 420 -4.78 11.43 -14.27
N LYS A 421 -4.66 10.86 -15.46
CA LYS A 421 -4.74 11.58 -16.73
C LYS A 421 -6.10 12.28 -16.92
N GLU A 422 -7.18 11.61 -16.55
CA GLU A 422 -8.54 12.15 -16.60
C GLU A 422 -8.81 13.23 -15.54
N HIS A 423 -8.01 13.27 -14.47
CA HIS A 423 -8.16 14.22 -13.36
C HIS A 423 -7.11 15.35 -13.37
N LEU A 424 -6.36 15.50 -14.44
CA LEU A 424 -5.40 16.58 -14.56
C LEU A 424 -6.10 17.94 -14.51
N VAL A 425 -5.53 18.87 -13.77
CA VAL A 425 -5.95 20.27 -13.75
C VAL A 425 -5.58 20.88 -15.10
N LYS A 426 -6.56 21.51 -15.75
CA LYS A 426 -6.39 22.16 -17.04
C LYS A 426 -5.85 23.59 -16.91
#